data_b802cc24a97c0584e7d3f02a390f8d48
#
_entry.id   b802cc24a97c0584e7d3f02a390f8d48
#
_cell.length_a   1.000
_cell.length_b   1.000
_cell.length_c   1.000
_cell.angle_alpha   90.00
_cell.angle_beta   90.00
_cell.angle_gamma   90.00
#
_symmetry.space_group_name_H-M   'P 1'
#
loop_
_entity.id
_entity.type
_entity.pdbx_description
1 polymer ?
#
loop_
_entity_poly.entity_id
_entity_poly.type
_entity_poly.pdbx_seq_one_letter_code
_entity_poly.pdbx_strand_id
1 'polypeptide(L)'
;PQEKDLEETNSSPTLEDENQNSFLEVEDTNSAPDDSYRVLARKYRPQNFSDLLGQETMVQILSNAFESGRIAHAYMLTGVRGIGKTTTARLLARSLNYSSDEINEPTINISKYGEHCKEIMESRHIDVLEMDAASRTGIADIREIIDSVSYATTSARFKIYIIDEVHMLSKSAFNG
;
A
#
# COMPACT_ATOMS: atom_id res chain seq x y z
N PRO A 1 45.64 -55.99 -11.23
CA PRO A 1 46.90 -55.78 -11.85
C PRO A 1 46.97 -54.33 -12.37
N GLN A 2 47.82 -53.64 -11.73
CA GLN A 2 48.96 -52.89 -12.22
C GLN A 2 48.63 -51.57 -12.94
N GLU A 3 48.89 -50.51 -12.29
CA GLU A 3 50.13 -49.73 -12.23
C GLU A 3 50.51 -49.10 -13.58
N LYS A 4 50.70 -47.79 -13.64
CA LYS A 4 51.90 -46.95 -13.40
C LYS A 4 51.56 -45.53 -13.84
N ASP A 5 51.75 -44.57 -12.98
CA ASP A 5 52.85 -43.59 -12.83
C ASP A 5 53.47 -43.00 -14.11
N LEU A 6 53.58 -41.70 -14.11
CA LEU A 6 54.71 -40.80 -14.34
C LEU A 6 54.20 -39.38 -14.59
N GLU A 7 54.38 -38.45 -13.68
CA GLU A 7 55.42 -37.41 -13.52
C GLU A 7 55.98 -36.82 -14.83
N GLU A 8 55.90 -35.50 -14.91
CA GLU A 8 56.99 -34.52 -15.01
C GLU A 8 56.43 -33.15 -15.38
N THR A 9 56.52 -32.21 -14.45
CA THR A 9 57.43 -31.04 -14.37
C THR A 9 57.57 -30.22 -15.65
N ASN A 10 57.22 -28.95 -15.64
CA ASN A 10 58.20 -27.90 -15.60
C ASN A 10 57.62 -26.47 -15.67
N SER A 11 58.08 -25.70 -14.73
CA SER A 11 58.53 -24.31 -14.78
C SER A 11 57.66 -23.18 -15.36
N SER A 12 57.49 -22.25 -14.46
CA SER A 12 57.19 -20.84 -14.64
C SER A 12 58.08 -20.12 -15.66
N PRO A 13 57.68 -18.97 -16.19
CA PRO A 13 58.18 -17.77 -15.56
C PRO A 13 57.14 -16.65 -15.35
N THR A 14 57.34 -15.94 -14.27
CA THR A 14 57.03 -14.59 -13.90
C THR A 14 57.06 -13.60 -15.05
N LEU A 15 55.97 -12.82 -15.21
CA LEU A 15 56.07 -11.43 -15.63
C LEU A 15 55.10 -10.61 -14.78
N GLU A 16 55.66 -9.73 -14.01
CA GLU A 16 55.10 -8.63 -13.31
C GLU A 16 54.47 -7.69 -14.35
N ASP A 17 53.18 -7.38 -14.20
CA ASP A 17 52.61 -6.17 -14.76
C ASP A 17 51.78 -5.48 -13.70
N GLU A 18 52.38 -4.44 -13.20
CA GLU A 18 51.76 -3.40 -12.41
C GLU A 18 50.57 -2.81 -13.20
N ASN A 19 49.36 -3.03 -12.75
CA ASN A 19 48.27 -2.20 -13.17
C ASN A 19 47.64 -1.58 -11.94
N GLN A 20 48.02 -0.34 -11.73
CA GLN A 20 47.45 0.59 -10.77
C GLN A 20 45.95 0.68 -10.99
N ASN A 21 45.17 -0.01 -10.17
CA ASN A 21 43.76 0.19 -10.08
C ASN A 21 43.52 1.38 -9.16
N SER A 22 43.43 2.56 -9.75
CA SER A 22 42.92 3.75 -9.08
C SER A 22 41.47 3.47 -8.66
N PHE A 23 41.34 3.20 -7.38
CA PHE A 23 40.05 3.15 -6.70
C PHE A 23 39.42 4.56 -6.80
N LEU A 24 38.50 4.74 -7.74
CA LEU A 24 37.66 5.93 -7.79
C LEU A 24 36.79 5.90 -6.55
N GLU A 25 37.11 6.74 -5.61
CA GLU A 25 36.22 7.14 -4.54
C GLU A 25 34.90 7.64 -5.19
N VAL A 26 33.87 6.82 -5.11
CA VAL A 26 32.51 7.27 -5.38
C VAL A 26 32.11 8.14 -4.19
N GLU A 27 32.22 9.42 -4.35
CA GLU A 27 31.59 10.37 -3.44
C GLU A 27 30.10 10.00 -3.33
N ASP A 28 29.69 9.64 -2.13
CA ASP A 28 28.31 9.55 -1.70
C ASP A 28 27.66 10.94 -1.85
N THR A 29 27.23 11.26 -3.06
CA THR A 29 26.32 12.33 -3.25
C THR A 29 24.97 11.87 -2.71
N ASN A 30 24.67 12.35 -1.53
CA ASN A 30 23.40 12.29 -0.86
C ASN A 30 22.34 12.98 -1.74
N SER A 31 21.94 12.31 -2.84
CA SER A 31 20.88 12.75 -3.71
C SER A 31 19.56 12.41 -3.04
N ALA A 32 18.83 13.43 -2.65
CA ALA A 32 17.43 13.35 -2.28
C ALA A 32 16.67 12.43 -3.25
N PRO A 33 15.67 11.65 -2.79
CA PRO A 33 14.97 10.70 -3.63
C PRO A 33 14.36 11.46 -4.82
N ASP A 34 14.79 11.06 -6.00
CA ASP A 34 14.37 11.60 -7.29
C ASP A 34 12.84 11.50 -7.45
N ASP A 35 12.15 12.63 -7.33
CA ASP A 35 10.70 12.79 -7.52
C ASP A 35 10.31 12.80 -9.01
N SER A 36 11.19 12.33 -9.91
CA SER A 36 11.10 12.63 -11.35
C SER A 36 10.19 11.74 -12.17
N TYR A 37 9.64 10.62 -11.64
CA TYR A 37 8.71 9.81 -12.42
C TYR A 37 7.53 9.25 -11.61
N ARG A 38 6.60 10.12 -11.20
CA ARG A 38 5.30 9.68 -10.72
C ARG A 38 4.33 9.59 -11.89
N VAL A 39 3.76 8.40 -12.11
CA VAL A 39 2.66 8.20 -13.04
C VAL A 39 1.56 9.24 -12.76
N LEU A 40 1.10 9.97 -13.77
CA LEU A 40 0.14 11.08 -13.64
C LEU A 40 -1.10 10.68 -12.82
N ALA A 41 -1.60 9.46 -13.00
CA ALA A 41 -2.72 8.94 -12.22
C ALA A 41 -2.47 8.86 -10.70
N ARG A 42 -1.21 8.75 -10.27
CA ARG A 42 -0.82 8.85 -8.86
C ARG A 42 -0.64 10.30 -8.42
N LYS A 43 -0.06 11.14 -9.28
CA LYS A 43 0.19 12.55 -8.99
C LYS A 43 -1.11 13.33 -8.76
N TYR A 44 -2.13 13.05 -9.58
CA TYR A 44 -3.44 13.74 -9.53
C TYR A 44 -4.52 12.95 -8.78
N ARG A 45 -4.14 11.94 -7.99
CA ARG A 45 -5.10 11.21 -7.16
C ARG A 45 -5.69 12.16 -6.11
N PRO A 46 -7.03 12.27 -6.02
CA PRO A 46 -7.70 13.04 -4.99
C PRO A 46 -7.16 12.75 -3.60
N GLN A 47 -6.88 13.81 -2.85
CA GLN A 47 -6.36 13.71 -1.49
C GLN A 47 -7.46 13.98 -0.46
N ASN A 48 -8.54 14.66 -0.84
CA ASN A 48 -9.68 14.98 0.00
C ASN A 48 -10.98 14.65 -0.72
N PHE A 49 -12.07 14.59 0.00
CA PHE A 49 -13.40 14.42 -0.60
C PHE A 49 -13.80 15.60 -1.49
N SER A 50 -13.34 16.81 -1.18
CA SER A 50 -13.54 18.01 -2.02
C SER A 50 -12.91 17.91 -3.40
N ASP A 51 -11.92 17.04 -3.57
CA ASP A 51 -11.21 16.85 -4.84
C ASP A 51 -11.95 15.84 -5.75
N LEU A 52 -13.01 15.19 -5.25
CA LEU A 52 -13.81 14.22 -6.00
C LEU A 52 -14.80 14.94 -6.90
N LEU A 53 -14.52 15.00 -8.18
CA LEU A 53 -15.41 15.62 -9.17
C LEU A 53 -16.57 14.71 -9.51
N GLY A 54 -17.81 15.29 -9.53
CA GLY A 54 -19.03 14.57 -9.89
C GLY A 54 -19.50 13.56 -8.85
N GLN A 55 -19.05 13.67 -7.59
CA GLN A 55 -19.42 12.78 -6.49
C GLN A 55 -20.06 13.56 -5.32
N GLU A 56 -20.61 14.74 -5.58
CA GLU A 56 -21.13 15.67 -4.56
C GLU A 56 -22.20 15.02 -3.69
N THR A 57 -23.12 14.26 -4.30
CA THR A 57 -24.20 13.56 -3.57
C THR A 57 -23.63 12.51 -2.60
N MET A 58 -22.64 11.73 -3.04
CA MET A 58 -21.99 10.73 -2.20
C MET A 58 -21.24 11.41 -1.04
N VAL A 59 -20.50 12.47 -1.33
CA VAL A 59 -19.77 13.25 -0.32
C VAL A 59 -20.74 13.81 0.71
N GLN A 60 -21.89 14.35 0.28
CA GLN A 60 -22.91 14.87 1.19
C GLN A 60 -23.50 13.77 2.10
N ILE A 61 -23.77 12.57 1.55
CA ILE A 61 -24.27 11.43 2.35
C ILE A 61 -23.25 11.04 3.40
N LEU A 62 -21.97 10.95 3.03
CA LEU A 62 -20.89 10.64 3.96
C LEU A 62 -20.75 11.73 5.03
N SER A 63 -20.77 13.02 4.65
CA SER A 63 -20.72 14.14 5.59
C SER A 63 -21.81 14.02 6.67
N ASN A 64 -23.03 13.83 6.24
CA ASN A 64 -24.17 13.67 7.15
C ASN A 64 -24.00 12.45 8.08
N ALA A 65 -23.43 11.35 7.57
CA ALA A 65 -23.18 10.15 8.38
C ALA A 65 -22.11 10.41 9.45
N PHE A 66 -21.02 11.09 9.09
CA PHE A 66 -19.96 11.46 10.03
C PHE A 66 -20.45 12.47 11.07
N GLU A 67 -21.12 13.53 10.67
CA GLU A 67 -21.66 14.57 11.57
C GLU A 67 -22.70 14.01 12.55
N SER A 68 -23.52 13.05 12.12
CA SER A 68 -24.52 12.40 12.98
C SER A 68 -23.97 11.25 13.82
N GLY A 69 -22.71 10.88 13.65
CA GLY A 69 -22.08 9.71 14.29
C GLY A 69 -22.66 8.37 13.82
N ARG A 70 -23.41 8.34 12.72
CA ARG A 70 -24.06 7.14 12.17
C ARG A 70 -23.23 6.53 11.04
N ILE A 71 -22.03 6.11 11.38
CA ILE A 71 -21.08 5.51 10.44
C ILE A 71 -21.44 4.03 10.25
N ALA A 72 -21.61 3.61 9.01
CA ALA A 72 -21.91 2.21 8.70
C ALA A 72 -20.68 1.32 8.88
N HIS A 73 -20.87 0.07 9.28
CA HIS A 73 -19.82 -0.90 9.43
C HIS A 73 -19.23 -1.40 8.09
N ALA A 74 -20.01 -1.28 7.00
CA ALA A 74 -19.57 -1.66 5.67
C ALA A 74 -20.12 -0.70 4.62
N TYR A 75 -19.34 -0.44 3.59
CA TYR A 75 -19.69 0.36 2.43
C TYR A 75 -19.44 -0.44 1.16
N MET A 76 -20.39 -0.47 0.26
CA MET A 76 -20.22 -1.05 -1.06
C MET A 76 -20.18 0.07 -2.10
N LEU A 77 -19.01 0.26 -2.70
CA LEU A 77 -18.79 1.27 -3.74
C LEU A 77 -18.97 0.63 -5.10
N THR A 78 -19.98 1.09 -5.84
CA THR A 78 -20.32 0.60 -7.18
C THR A 78 -20.13 1.68 -8.24
N GLY A 79 -19.91 1.29 -9.48
CA GLY A 79 -19.74 2.24 -10.58
C GLY A 79 -18.75 1.74 -11.63
N VAL A 80 -18.65 2.47 -12.72
CA VAL A 80 -17.76 2.13 -13.84
C VAL A 80 -16.28 2.14 -13.44
N ARG A 81 -15.46 1.44 -14.20
CA ARG A 81 -14.00 1.43 -13.98
C ARG A 81 -13.44 2.84 -14.14
N GLY A 82 -12.54 3.23 -13.24
CA GLY A 82 -11.87 4.54 -13.30
C GLY A 82 -12.62 5.69 -12.62
N ILE A 83 -13.85 5.49 -12.10
CA ILE A 83 -14.60 6.54 -11.41
C ILE A 83 -14.04 6.93 -10.03
N GLY A 84 -13.03 6.22 -9.56
CA GLY A 84 -12.37 6.54 -8.28
C GLY A 84 -12.80 5.70 -7.08
N LYS A 85 -13.45 4.53 -7.27
CA LYS A 85 -13.91 3.67 -6.15
C LYS A 85 -12.84 3.39 -5.11
N THR A 86 -11.68 2.89 -5.52
CA THR A 86 -10.56 2.59 -4.63
C THR A 86 -10.00 3.85 -3.96
N THR A 87 -9.98 4.98 -4.69
CA THR A 87 -9.58 6.27 -4.11
C THR A 87 -10.56 6.71 -3.02
N THR A 88 -11.85 6.61 -3.27
CA THR A 88 -12.91 6.91 -2.29
C THR A 88 -12.81 6.01 -1.06
N ALA A 89 -12.55 4.70 -1.25
CA ALA A 89 -12.35 3.78 -0.13
C ALA A 89 -11.18 4.19 0.77
N ARG A 90 -10.06 4.61 0.18
CA ARG A 90 -8.89 5.12 0.94
C ARG A 90 -9.18 6.45 1.64
N LEU A 91 -9.90 7.36 0.98
CA LEU A 91 -10.34 8.61 1.61
C LEU A 91 -11.25 8.34 2.80
N LEU A 92 -12.17 7.37 2.68
CA LEU A 92 -13.04 6.95 3.77
C LEU A 92 -12.24 6.34 4.92
N ALA A 93 -11.31 5.43 4.64
CA ALA A 93 -10.42 4.85 5.65
C ALA A 93 -9.59 5.92 6.38
N ARG A 94 -9.07 6.90 5.63
CA ARG A 94 -8.36 8.05 6.17
C ARG A 94 -9.24 8.88 7.09
N SER A 95 -10.48 9.12 6.71
CA SER A 95 -11.44 9.91 7.49
C SER A 95 -11.88 9.23 8.78
N LEU A 96 -12.06 7.92 8.74
CA LEU A 96 -12.38 7.09 9.91
C LEU A 96 -11.25 7.07 10.94
N ASN A 97 -10.02 7.00 10.46
CA ASN A 97 -8.81 6.92 11.28
C ASN A 97 -8.07 8.27 11.39
N TYR A 98 -8.78 9.38 11.12
CA TYR A 98 -8.15 10.67 11.22
C TYR A 98 -7.74 10.98 12.66
N SER A 99 -6.51 11.40 12.82
CA SER A 99 -5.91 11.84 14.08
C SER A 99 -4.90 12.94 13.80
N SER A 100 -5.01 14.02 14.53
CA SER A 100 -4.08 15.16 14.54
C SER A 100 -4.03 15.76 15.95
N ASP A 101 -3.13 16.70 16.18
CA ASP A 101 -3.03 17.42 17.46
C ASP A 101 -4.32 18.16 17.83
N GLU A 102 -5.13 18.56 16.84
CA GLU A 102 -6.33 19.36 17.05
C GLU A 102 -7.62 18.51 17.05
N ILE A 103 -7.65 17.45 16.23
CA ILE A 103 -8.84 16.63 15.98
C ILE A 103 -8.47 15.16 16.12
N ASN A 104 -9.11 14.48 17.05
CA ASN A 104 -8.94 13.05 17.25
C ASN A 104 -10.31 12.34 17.18
N GLU A 105 -11.00 12.49 16.05
CA GLU A 105 -12.30 11.87 15.78
C GLU A 105 -12.48 11.62 14.28
N PRO A 106 -13.38 10.71 13.89
CA PRO A 106 -13.73 10.50 12.50
C PRO A 106 -14.27 11.78 11.88
N THR A 107 -13.65 12.23 10.77
CA THR A 107 -14.11 13.43 10.05
C THR A 107 -13.76 13.36 8.57
N ILE A 108 -14.62 13.91 7.73
CA ILE A 108 -14.33 14.10 6.31
C ILE A 108 -13.69 15.46 6.02
N ASN A 109 -13.75 16.40 6.96
CA ASN A 109 -13.19 17.74 6.84
C ASN A 109 -11.71 17.75 7.24
N ILE A 110 -10.87 17.21 6.37
CA ILE A 110 -9.44 17.07 6.62
C ILE A 110 -8.70 18.27 6.03
N SER A 111 -8.39 19.26 6.85
CA SER A 111 -7.65 20.46 6.45
C SER A 111 -6.12 20.28 6.52
N LYS A 112 -5.65 19.43 7.44
CA LYS A 112 -4.21 19.16 7.64
C LYS A 112 -3.94 17.66 7.47
N TYR A 113 -2.70 17.31 7.19
CA TYR A 113 -2.27 15.91 7.21
C TYR A 113 -2.24 15.41 8.67
N GLY A 114 -3.01 14.37 8.95
CA GLY A 114 -2.96 13.68 10.25
C GLY A 114 -1.93 12.56 10.25
N GLU A 115 -1.75 11.96 11.42
CA GLU A 115 -0.74 10.93 11.72
C GLU A 115 -0.76 9.76 10.74
N HIS A 116 -1.95 9.19 10.45
CA HIS A 116 -2.10 8.01 9.61
C HIS A 116 -2.33 8.31 8.12
N CYS A 117 -2.49 9.59 7.77
CA CYS A 117 -2.96 9.99 6.44
C CYS A 117 -2.07 9.49 5.29
N LYS A 118 -0.75 9.63 5.43
CA LYS A 118 0.22 9.26 4.41
C LYS A 118 0.22 7.76 4.16
N GLU A 119 0.31 6.98 5.22
CA GLU A 119 0.40 5.52 5.14
C GLU A 119 -0.87 4.91 4.56
N ILE A 120 -2.06 5.43 4.94
CA ILE A 120 -3.35 4.99 4.39
C ILE A 120 -3.43 5.30 2.89
N MET A 121 -3.08 6.51 2.48
CA MET A 121 -3.14 6.89 1.06
C MET A 121 -2.12 6.13 0.19
N GLU A 122 -1.03 5.66 0.78
CA GLU A 122 -0.01 4.84 0.13
C GLU A 122 -0.25 3.32 0.29
N SER A 123 -1.38 2.90 0.90
CA SER A 123 -1.73 1.48 1.15
C SER A 123 -0.67 0.71 1.96
N ARG A 124 -0.10 1.36 2.96
CA ARG A 124 0.98 0.81 3.82
C ARG A 124 0.64 0.78 5.30
N HIS A 125 -0.58 1.21 5.68
CA HIS A 125 -0.98 1.29 7.08
C HIS A 125 -1.31 -0.09 7.64
N ILE A 126 -0.81 -0.40 8.83
CA ILE A 126 -0.95 -1.72 9.47
C ILE A 126 -2.40 -2.09 9.79
N ASP A 127 -3.23 -1.11 10.17
CA ASP A 127 -4.65 -1.31 10.52
C ASP A 127 -5.60 -1.04 9.34
N VAL A 128 -5.07 -0.71 8.14
CA VAL A 128 -5.87 -0.53 6.92
C VAL A 128 -5.33 -1.46 5.84
N LEU A 129 -5.95 -2.62 5.73
CA LEU A 129 -5.53 -3.66 4.80
C LEU A 129 -6.29 -3.54 3.48
N GLU A 130 -5.54 -3.46 2.40
CA GLU A 130 -6.09 -3.43 1.05
C GLU A 130 -5.75 -4.73 0.32
N MET A 131 -6.74 -5.36 -0.23
CA MET A 131 -6.57 -6.55 -1.07
C MET A 131 -7.34 -6.41 -2.38
N ASP A 132 -6.77 -6.98 -3.43
CA ASP A 132 -7.42 -7.15 -4.72
C ASP A 132 -7.95 -8.58 -4.83
N ALA A 133 -9.26 -8.72 -4.87
CA ALA A 133 -9.91 -10.03 -4.99
C ALA A 133 -9.66 -10.70 -6.35
N ALA A 134 -9.21 -9.98 -7.38
CA ALA A 134 -8.80 -10.59 -8.64
C ALA A 134 -7.49 -11.38 -8.50
N SER A 135 -6.61 -10.95 -7.59
CA SER A 135 -5.33 -11.60 -7.31
C SER A 135 -5.43 -12.64 -6.19
N ARG A 136 -6.42 -12.53 -5.29
CA ARG A 136 -6.65 -13.38 -4.12
C ARG A 136 -8.10 -13.87 -4.09
N THR A 137 -8.39 -14.88 -4.91
CA THR A 137 -9.76 -15.39 -5.11
C THR A 137 -10.14 -16.55 -4.20
N GLY A 138 -9.17 -17.12 -3.49
CA GLY A 138 -9.32 -18.34 -2.71
C GLY A 138 -9.97 -18.12 -1.34
N ILE A 139 -10.63 -19.18 -0.83
CA ILE A 139 -11.18 -19.17 0.53
C ILE A 139 -10.07 -19.06 1.59
N ALA A 140 -8.86 -19.55 1.30
CA ALA A 140 -7.73 -19.45 2.23
C ALA A 140 -7.32 -18.00 2.47
N ASP A 141 -7.30 -17.17 1.41
CA ASP A 141 -6.98 -15.74 1.50
C ASP A 141 -7.99 -14.98 2.36
N ILE A 142 -9.28 -15.32 2.22
CA ILE A 142 -10.35 -14.71 3.03
C ILE A 142 -10.28 -15.17 4.49
N ARG A 143 -9.94 -16.43 4.75
CA ARG A 143 -9.76 -16.93 6.12
C ARG A 143 -8.62 -16.19 6.84
N GLU A 144 -7.51 -15.95 6.16
CA GLU A 144 -6.41 -15.15 6.72
C GLU A 144 -6.89 -13.74 7.16
N ILE A 145 -7.77 -13.12 6.36
CA ILE A 145 -8.38 -11.84 6.72
C ILE A 145 -9.28 -12.00 7.94
N ILE A 146 -10.20 -12.99 7.94
CA ILE A 146 -11.12 -13.23 9.05
C ILE A 146 -10.36 -13.49 10.35
N ASP A 147 -9.31 -14.30 10.31
CA ASP A 147 -8.45 -14.55 11.46
C ASP A 147 -7.81 -13.25 11.96
N SER A 148 -7.40 -12.37 11.02
CA SER A 148 -6.81 -11.07 11.37
C SER A 148 -7.81 -10.10 12.01
N VAL A 149 -9.13 -10.23 11.74
CA VAL A 149 -10.18 -9.38 12.34
C VAL A 149 -10.23 -9.53 13.86
N SER A 150 -9.90 -10.71 14.38
CA SER A 150 -9.94 -11.01 15.82
C SER A 150 -8.90 -10.23 16.63
N TYR A 151 -7.88 -9.69 15.99
CA TYR A 151 -6.84 -8.90 16.67
C TYR A 151 -7.24 -7.43 16.75
N ALA A 152 -6.96 -6.81 17.89
CA ALA A 152 -7.15 -5.37 18.09
C ALA A 152 -6.33 -4.54 17.09
N THR A 153 -6.71 -3.28 16.92
CA THR A 153 -5.91 -2.30 16.17
C THR A 153 -4.57 -2.07 16.85
N THR A 154 -3.55 -1.79 16.06
CA THR A 154 -2.18 -1.53 16.55
C THR A 154 -1.98 -0.05 16.88
N SER A 155 -2.43 0.83 16.00
CA SER A 155 -2.19 2.28 16.12
C SER A 155 -3.43 3.12 15.80
N ALA A 156 -4.27 2.65 14.88
CA ALA A 156 -5.44 3.41 14.44
C ALA A 156 -6.69 3.12 15.29
N ARG A 157 -7.73 3.95 15.11
CA ARG A 157 -9.02 3.80 15.80
C ARG A 157 -9.80 2.60 15.31
N PHE A 158 -9.82 2.39 14.00
CA PHE A 158 -10.55 1.31 13.36
C PHE A 158 -9.62 0.45 12.52
N LYS A 159 -9.87 -0.86 12.56
CA LYS A 159 -9.28 -1.80 11.60
C LYS A 159 -10.17 -1.83 10.37
N ILE A 160 -9.60 -1.52 9.21
CA ILE A 160 -10.36 -1.33 7.98
C ILE A 160 -9.83 -2.28 6.91
N TYR A 161 -10.74 -2.93 6.22
CA TYR A 161 -10.44 -3.81 5.10
C TYR A 161 -11.03 -3.21 3.83
N ILE A 162 -10.17 -2.97 2.84
CA ILE A 162 -10.56 -2.52 1.51
C ILE A 162 -10.42 -3.70 0.57
N ILE A 163 -11.54 -4.21 0.06
CA ILE A 163 -11.55 -5.32 -0.88
C ILE A 163 -11.93 -4.77 -2.24
N ASP A 164 -10.95 -4.68 -3.14
CA ASP A 164 -11.19 -4.26 -4.52
C ASP A 164 -11.63 -5.45 -5.37
N GLU A 165 -12.42 -5.18 -6.41
CA GLU A 165 -12.97 -6.18 -7.35
C GLU A 165 -13.65 -7.39 -6.64
N VAL A 166 -14.40 -7.12 -5.58
CA VAL A 166 -15.03 -8.13 -4.71
C VAL A 166 -15.85 -9.18 -5.49
N HIS A 167 -16.37 -8.86 -6.67
CA HIS A 167 -17.08 -9.76 -7.56
C HIS A 167 -16.23 -10.91 -8.11
N MET A 168 -14.89 -10.82 -8.01
CA MET A 168 -13.96 -11.86 -8.43
C MET A 168 -13.78 -12.96 -7.38
N LEU A 169 -14.29 -12.77 -6.16
CA LEU A 169 -14.26 -13.82 -5.14
C LEU A 169 -15.05 -15.04 -5.56
N SER A 170 -14.52 -16.23 -5.25
CA SER A 170 -15.27 -17.47 -5.42
C SER A 170 -16.50 -17.49 -4.50
N LYS A 171 -17.53 -18.26 -4.85
CA LYS A 171 -18.73 -18.40 -4.00
C LYS A 171 -18.40 -18.87 -2.58
N SER A 172 -17.41 -19.75 -2.43
CA SER A 172 -16.95 -20.24 -1.13
C SER A 172 -16.23 -19.16 -0.33
N ALA A 173 -15.44 -18.32 -0.98
CA ALA A 173 -14.76 -17.18 -0.35
C ALA A 173 -15.74 -16.07 0.07
N PHE A 174 -16.78 -15.84 -0.76
CA PHE A 174 -17.81 -14.84 -0.47
C PHE A 174 -18.73 -15.23 0.70
N ASN A 175 -18.88 -16.53 0.96
CA ASN A 175 -19.71 -17.07 2.05
C ASN A 175 -18.91 -17.39 3.33
N GLY A 176 -17.60 -17.21 3.32
CA GLY A 176 -16.73 -17.40 4.49
C GLY A 176 -16.67 -16.18 5.35
#